data_33514c92eccb06ed393afc1342b1969f
#
_entry.id   33514c92eccb06ed393afc1342b1969f
#
_cell.length_a   1.000
_cell.length_b   1.000
_cell.length_c   1.000
_cell.angle_alpha   90.00
_cell.angle_beta   90.00
_cell.angle_gamma   90.00
#
_symmetry.space_group_name_H-M   'P 1'
#
loop_
_entity.id
_entity.type
_entity.pdbx_description
1 polymer ?
#
loop_
_entity_poly.entity_id
_entity_poly.type
_entity_poly.pdbx_seq_one_letter_code
_entity_poly.pdbx_strand_id
1 'polypeptide(L)'
;KIVEDRGSKIKIIAKIENMQGIQNLEEIITAADGIMVARGDMGVEIPLEEVPILQKKMIKMAVAQGKHVITATQMLESMIKNPRPTRAEATDIANAIYDGTTAIMLSGESAAGLYPVEAVKTMSRIAERAEQDIDYRGRMQRVKEDRQETPDITTAISYATCSVASDLNAAAIITVTMSGFTANMIAR
;
A
#
# COMPACT_ATOMS: atom_id res chain seq x y z
N LYS A 1 1.51 23.10 -5.13
CA LYS A 1 1.73 24.51 -5.53
C LYS A 1 3.21 24.81 -5.69
N ILE A 2 4.07 24.79 -4.63
CA ILE A 2 5.51 25.14 -4.75
C ILE A 2 6.24 24.27 -5.81
N VAL A 3 5.96 22.98 -5.84
CA VAL A 3 6.55 22.03 -6.82
C VAL A 3 6.07 22.32 -8.23
N GLU A 4 4.78 22.55 -8.39
CA GLU A 4 4.12 22.90 -9.66
C GLU A 4 4.60 24.26 -10.19
N ASP A 5 4.65 25.28 -9.31
CA ASP A 5 5.12 26.63 -9.64
C ASP A 5 6.58 26.64 -10.16
N ARG A 6 7.36 25.61 -9.79
CA ARG A 6 8.73 25.39 -10.26
C ARG A 6 8.82 24.46 -11.47
N GLY A 7 7.70 24.02 -12.02
CA GLY A 7 7.65 23.07 -13.15
C GLY A 7 8.23 21.69 -12.84
N SER A 8 8.35 21.32 -11.57
CA SER A 8 8.90 20.04 -11.16
C SER A 8 7.86 18.93 -11.27
N LYS A 9 8.31 17.73 -11.67
CA LYS A 9 7.51 16.50 -11.75
C LYS A 9 7.75 15.55 -10.56
N ILE A 10 8.37 16.04 -9.50
CA ILE A 10 8.63 15.25 -8.29
C ILE A 10 7.30 14.78 -7.70
N LYS A 11 7.24 13.49 -7.37
CA LYS A 11 6.08 12.90 -6.69
C LYS A 11 6.12 13.22 -5.19
N ILE A 12 4.95 13.51 -4.64
CA ILE A 12 4.79 13.88 -3.23
C ILE A 12 4.06 12.74 -2.52
N ILE A 13 4.74 12.16 -1.52
CA ILE A 13 4.14 11.19 -0.60
C ILE A 13 3.88 11.90 0.73
N ALA A 14 2.61 12.03 1.10
CA ALA A 14 2.23 12.63 2.36
C ALA A 14 2.36 11.63 3.51
N LYS A 15 3.16 11.97 4.52
CA LYS A 15 3.34 11.15 5.72
C LYS A 15 2.22 11.45 6.72
N ILE A 16 1.39 10.43 7.01
CA ILE A 16 0.28 10.53 7.98
C ILE A 16 0.77 9.96 9.30
N GLU A 17 0.90 10.82 10.29
CA GLU A 17 1.55 10.49 11.56
C GLU A 17 0.89 11.10 12.81
N ASN A 18 -0.18 11.88 12.63
CA ASN A 18 -0.86 12.56 13.73
C ASN A 18 -2.37 12.69 13.48
N MET A 19 -3.09 13.11 14.51
CA MET A 19 -4.55 13.25 14.46
C MET A 19 -5.01 14.25 13.39
N GLN A 20 -4.29 15.34 13.17
CA GLN A 20 -4.63 16.33 12.15
C GLN A 20 -4.56 15.75 10.73
N GLY A 21 -3.53 14.93 10.45
CA GLY A 21 -3.42 14.21 9.18
C GLY A 21 -4.57 13.24 8.94
N ILE A 22 -5.05 12.58 10.00
CA ILE A 22 -6.19 11.66 9.92
C ILE A 22 -7.51 12.41 9.70
N GLN A 23 -7.72 13.54 10.37
CA GLN A 23 -8.93 14.34 10.21
C GLN A 23 -9.07 14.91 8.79
N ASN A 24 -7.94 15.25 8.13
CA ASN A 24 -7.90 15.80 6.79
C ASN A 24 -7.46 14.77 5.73
N LEU A 25 -7.60 13.49 6.04
CA LEU A 25 -7.05 12.39 5.24
C LEU A 25 -7.49 12.42 3.77
N GLU A 26 -8.76 12.65 3.51
CA GLU A 26 -9.35 12.65 2.17
C GLU A 26 -8.76 13.77 1.28
N GLU A 27 -8.65 14.97 1.82
CA GLU A 27 -8.05 16.11 1.14
C GLU A 27 -6.56 15.87 0.88
N ILE A 28 -5.84 15.28 1.85
CA ILE A 28 -4.43 14.96 1.72
C ILE A 28 -4.21 13.90 0.64
N ILE A 29 -5.00 12.82 0.63
CA ILE A 29 -4.91 11.78 -0.39
C ILE A 29 -5.17 12.36 -1.78
N THR A 30 -6.17 13.23 -1.91
CA THR A 30 -6.50 13.88 -3.17
C THR A 30 -5.35 14.75 -3.68
N ALA A 31 -4.71 15.53 -2.80
CA ALA A 31 -3.64 16.47 -3.14
C ALA A 31 -2.28 15.81 -3.37
N ALA A 32 -2.01 14.65 -2.78
CA ALA A 32 -0.73 13.95 -2.85
C ALA A 32 -0.70 12.90 -3.98
N ASP A 33 0.50 12.46 -4.37
CA ASP A 33 0.68 11.32 -5.29
C ASP A 33 0.60 9.96 -4.56
N GLY A 34 0.71 9.97 -3.26
CA GLY A 34 0.59 8.81 -2.37
C GLY A 34 0.66 9.21 -0.91
N ILE A 35 0.50 8.25 -0.03
CA ILE A 35 0.61 8.43 1.41
C ILE A 35 1.58 7.43 2.04
N MET A 36 2.12 7.80 3.19
CA MET A 36 2.85 6.90 4.08
C MET A 36 2.12 6.81 5.42
N VAL A 37 1.76 5.60 5.80
CA VAL A 37 1.18 5.29 7.11
C VAL A 37 2.32 5.10 8.12
N ALA A 38 2.61 6.13 8.91
CA ALA A 38 3.71 6.17 9.87
C ALA A 38 3.24 5.70 11.25
N ARG A 39 3.13 4.39 11.45
CA ARG A 39 2.48 3.78 12.62
C ARG A 39 3.15 4.10 13.94
N GLY A 40 4.48 4.18 13.96
CA GLY A 40 5.24 4.50 15.17
C GLY A 40 4.93 5.90 15.70
N ASP A 41 4.98 6.90 14.83
CA ASP A 41 4.68 8.30 15.20
C ASP A 41 3.19 8.45 15.53
N MET A 42 2.32 7.79 14.77
CA MET A 42 0.87 7.79 15.00
C MET A 42 0.50 7.26 16.39
N GLY A 43 1.15 6.19 16.85
CA GLY A 43 0.90 5.57 18.16
C GLY A 43 1.31 6.44 19.36
N VAL A 44 1.94 7.60 19.13
CA VAL A 44 2.23 8.57 20.19
C VAL A 44 1.02 9.44 20.53
N GLU A 45 0.21 9.78 19.51
CA GLU A 45 -0.97 10.66 19.69
C GLU A 45 -2.30 9.91 19.69
N ILE A 46 -2.33 8.70 19.13
CA ILE A 46 -3.54 7.95 18.87
C ILE A 46 -3.56 6.69 19.73
N PRO A 47 -4.71 6.30 20.30
CA PRO A 47 -4.83 5.04 21.02
C PRO A 47 -4.34 3.87 20.15
N LEU A 48 -3.54 2.99 20.75
CA LEU A 48 -2.85 1.93 20.03
C LEU A 48 -3.82 1.01 19.28
N GLU A 49 -4.98 0.75 19.87
CA GLU A 49 -6.05 -0.08 19.30
C GLU A 49 -6.69 0.53 18.04
N GLU A 50 -6.61 1.85 17.86
CA GLU A 50 -7.14 2.54 16.68
C GLU A 50 -6.19 2.46 15.48
N VAL A 51 -4.89 2.30 15.72
CA VAL A 51 -3.87 2.33 14.64
C VAL A 51 -4.14 1.28 13.55
N PRO A 52 -4.46 0.01 13.85
CA PRO A 52 -4.76 -0.99 12.82
C PRO A 52 -6.03 -0.65 12.00
N ILE A 53 -7.04 -0.06 12.64
CA ILE A 53 -8.29 0.35 11.98
C ILE A 53 -8.01 1.49 11.01
N LEU A 54 -7.26 2.49 11.48
CA LEU A 54 -6.86 3.65 10.67
C LEU A 54 -5.95 3.24 9.51
N GLN A 55 -5.01 2.31 9.72
CA GLN A 55 -4.19 1.74 8.65
C GLN A 55 -5.05 1.18 7.52
N LYS A 56 -6.00 0.31 7.84
CA LYS A 56 -6.90 -0.30 6.86
C LYS A 56 -7.73 0.75 6.11
N LYS A 57 -8.25 1.73 6.84
CA LYS A 57 -9.00 2.85 6.24
C LYS A 57 -8.14 3.65 5.28
N MET A 58 -6.94 4.05 5.69
CA MET A 58 -6.00 4.82 4.87
C MET A 58 -5.60 4.07 3.60
N ILE A 59 -5.26 2.78 3.72
CA ILE A 59 -4.91 1.95 2.56
C ILE A 59 -6.10 1.86 1.60
N LYS A 60 -7.30 1.52 2.10
CA LYS A 60 -8.51 1.40 1.27
C LYS A 60 -8.82 2.70 0.52
N MET A 61 -8.77 3.84 1.20
CA MET A 61 -9.06 5.14 0.60
C MET A 61 -8.05 5.55 -0.48
N ALA A 62 -6.75 5.36 -0.22
CA ALA A 62 -5.71 5.73 -1.16
C ALA A 62 -5.71 4.81 -2.39
N VAL A 63 -5.83 3.50 -2.20
CA VAL A 63 -5.92 2.53 -3.29
C VAL A 63 -7.16 2.78 -4.15
N ALA A 64 -8.31 3.13 -3.56
CA ALA A 64 -9.51 3.48 -4.31
C ALA A 64 -9.31 4.68 -5.26
N GLN A 65 -8.42 5.62 -4.92
CA GLN A 65 -8.03 6.74 -5.77
C GLN A 65 -6.80 6.45 -6.68
N GLY A 66 -6.29 5.22 -6.71
CA GLY A 66 -5.10 4.85 -7.48
C GLY A 66 -3.80 5.46 -6.97
N LYS A 67 -3.76 5.80 -5.70
CA LYS A 67 -2.59 6.38 -5.05
C LYS A 67 -1.72 5.31 -4.40
N HIS A 68 -0.41 5.57 -4.34
CA HIS A 68 0.52 4.68 -3.65
C HIS A 68 0.38 4.78 -2.14
N VAL A 69 0.54 3.65 -1.45
CA VAL A 69 0.55 3.58 0.01
C VAL A 69 1.80 2.87 0.48
N ILE A 70 2.54 3.52 1.37
CA ILE A 70 3.69 2.94 2.05
C ILE A 70 3.28 2.66 3.50
N THR A 71 3.26 1.39 3.91
CA THR A 71 3.10 1.06 5.33
C THR A 71 4.47 0.98 5.98
N ALA A 72 4.68 1.81 6.99
CA ALA A 72 6.00 2.09 7.55
C ALA A 72 6.05 1.90 9.07
N THR A 73 7.26 1.71 9.56
CA THR A 73 7.69 1.59 10.96
C THR A 73 7.22 0.32 11.67
N GLN A 74 8.06 -0.18 12.58
CA GLN A 74 7.80 -1.34 13.42
C GLN A 74 7.40 -2.62 12.64
N MET A 75 7.96 -2.80 11.43
CA MET A 75 7.67 -3.97 10.60
C MET A 75 8.41 -5.21 11.07
N LEU A 76 9.73 -5.10 11.28
CA LEU A 76 10.63 -6.16 11.75
C LEU A 76 11.55 -5.62 12.85
N GLU A 77 11.05 -4.81 13.77
CA GLU A 77 11.85 -4.05 14.73
C GLU A 77 12.74 -4.96 15.59
N SER A 78 12.27 -6.15 15.93
CA SER A 78 13.09 -7.14 16.66
C SER A 78 14.36 -7.53 15.89
N MET A 79 14.33 -7.44 14.55
CA MET A 79 15.49 -7.74 13.69
C MET A 79 16.57 -6.66 13.70
N ILE A 80 16.38 -5.54 14.37
CA ILE A 80 17.47 -4.62 14.69
C ILE A 80 18.57 -5.35 15.47
N LYS A 81 18.19 -6.25 16.39
CA LYS A 81 19.09 -6.98 17.29
C LYS A 81 19.08 -8.49 17.12
N ASN A 82 18.07 -9.05 16.45
CA ASN A 82 17.89 -10.50 16.31
C ASN A 82 17.90 -10.92 14.84
N PRO A 83 18.44 -12.10 14.50
CA PRO A 83 18.50 -12.59 13.11
C PRO A 83 17.16 -13.08 12.56
N ARG A 84 16.10 -13.13 13.40
CA ARG A 84 14.75 -13.60 13.04
C ARG A 84 13.70 -12.70 13.66
N PRO A 85 12.58 -12.47 12.97
CA PRO A 85 11.47 -11.70 13.51
C PRO A 85 10.64 -12.52 14.49
N THR A 86 9.78 -11.85 15.21
CA THR A 86 8.69 -12.47 15.95
C THR A 86 7.57 -12.92 15.00
N ARG A 87 6.71 -13.82 15.48
CA ARG A 87 5.51 -14.21 14.72
C ARG A 87 4.52 -13.06 14.53
N ALA A 88 4.43 -12.16 15.52
CA ALA A 88 3.58 -10.98 15.44
C ALA A 88 4.01 -10.05 14.30
N GLU A 89 5.32 -9.79 14.14
CA GLU A 89 5.86 -8.97 13.06
C GLU A 89 5.64 -9.61 11.69
N ALA A 90 5.84 -10.93 11.56
CA ALA A 90 5.54 -11.64 10.32
C ALA A 90 4.06 -11.55 9.95
N THR A 91 3.15 -11.63 10.94
CA THR A 91 1.71 -11.48 10.76
C THR A 91 1.35 -10.05 10.37
N ASP A 92 1.99 -9.06 10.96
CA ASP A 92 1.75 -7.64 10.67
C ASP A 92 2.11 -7.29 9.23
N ILE A 93 3.27 -7.76 8.73
CA ILE A 93 3.66 -7.60 7.33
C ILE A 93 2.64 -8.26 6.40
N ALA A 94 2.26 -9.52 6.68
CA ALA A 94 1.29 -10.22 5.86
C ALA A 94 -0.06 -9.48 5.84
N ASN A 95 -0.53 -8.96 6.98
CA ASN A 95 -1.75 -8.16 7.05
C ASN A 95 -1.66 -6.87 6.22
N ALA A 96 -0.54 -6.15 6.26
CA ALA A 96 -0.35 -4.97 5.43
C ALA A 96 -0.47 -5.29 3.93
N ILE A 97 0.05 -6.45 3.49
CA ILE A 97 -0.08 -6.94 2.12
C ILE A 97 -1.54 -7.30 1.80
N TYR A 98 -2.22 -8.03 2.69
CA TYR A 98 -3.64 -8.36 2.53
C TYR A 98 -4.54 -7.12 2.50
N ASP A 99 -4.20 -6.07 3.24
CA ASP A 99 -4.89 -4.79 3.22
C ASP A 99 -4.74 -4.06 1.88
N GLY A 100 -3.71 -4.40 1.08
CA GLY A 100 -3.44 -3.85 -0.24
C GLY A 100 -2.46 -2.68 -0.25
N THR A 101 -1.57 -2.58 0.74
CA THR A 101 -0.46 -1.62 0.68
C THR A 101 0.37 -1.83 -0.59
N THR A 102 0.84 -0.76 -1.20
CA THR A 102 1.65 -0.85 -2.44
C THR A 102 3.15 -0.96 -2.16
N ALA A 103 3.57 -0.63 -0.95
CA ALA A 103 4.93 -0.79 -0.48
C ALA A 103 4.96 -0.97 1.05
N ILE A 104 5.99 -1.65 1.54
CA ILE A 104 6.32 -1.80 2.95
C ILE A 104 7.73 -1.27 3.19
N MET A 105 7.98 -0.65 4.33
CA MET A 105 9.24 0.05 4.59
C MET A 105 9.90 -0.44 5.87
N LEU A 106 11.18 -0.77 5.75
CA LEU A 106 12.09 -0.93 6.90
C LEU A 106 12.70 0.44 7.28
N SER A 107 12.98 0.64 8.53
CA SER A 107 13.62 1.83 9.10
C SER A 107 14.95 1.47 9.78
N GLY A 108 14.95 1.39 11.09
CA GLY A 108 16.12 1.04 11.88
C GLY A 108 16.69 -0.34 11.56
N GLU A 109 15.84 -1.27 11.13
CA GLU A 109 16.20 -2.64 10.79
C GLU A 109 17.28 -2.72 9.69
N SER A 110 17.16 -1.84 8.68
CA SER A 110 18.13 -1.76 7.58
C SER A 110 19.13 -0.62 7.72
N ALA A 111 18.79 0.47 8.45
CA ALA A 111 19.65 1.65 8.58
C ALA A 111 20.73 1.49 9.68
N ALA A 112 20.41 0.82 10.77
CA ALA A 112 21.29 0.70 11.94
C ALA A 112 21.25 -0.68 12.61
N GLY A 113 20.48 -1.64 12.07
CA GLY A 113 20.36 -2.99 12.62
C GLY A 113 21.61 -3.84 12.40
N LEU A 114 21.72 -4.90 13.17
CA LEU A 114 22.81 -5.87 13.06
C LEU A 114 22.59 -6.84 11.87
N TYR A 115 21.36 -6.96 11.37
CA TYR A 115 20.95 -7.93 10.35
C TYR A 115 20.21 -7.30 9.17
N PRO A 116 20.75 -6.24 8.51
CA PRO A 116 20.02 -5.47 7.50
C PRO A 116 19.64 -6.31 6.27
N VAL A 117 20.53 -7.16 5.81
CA VAL A 117 20.29 -8.02 4.63
C VAL A 117 19.23 -9.08 4.95
N GLU A 118 19.30 -9.69 6.12
CA GLU A 118 18.34 -10.69 6.59
C GLU A 118 16.96 -10.09 6.81
N ALA A 119 16.86 -8.84 7.29
CA ALA A 119 15.61 -8.12 7.45
C ALA A 119 14.93 -7.91 6.09
N VAL A 120 15.65 -7.41 5.09
CA VAL A 120 15.12 -7.23 3.72
C VAL A 120 14.66 -8.56 3.13
N LYS A 121 15.51 -9.61 3.20
CA LYS A 121 15.18 -10.94 2.69
C LYS A 121 13.96 -11.55 3.40
N THR A 122 13.84 -11.32 4.70
CA THR A 122 12.70 -11.84 5.48
C THR A 122 11.42 -11.12 5.11
N MET A 123 11.45 -9.79 4.99
CA MET A 123 10.32 -8.98 4.53
C MET A 123 9.85 -9.42 3.13
N SER A 124 10.78 -9.59 2.19
CA SER A 124 10.49 -10.06 0.83
C SER A 124 9.78 -11.42 0.83
N ARG A 125 10.33 -12.41 1.56
CA ARG A 125 9.72 -13.75 1.64
C ARG A 125 8.32 -13.74 2.24
N ILE A 126 8.07 -12.90 3.25
CA ILE A 126 6.74 -12.78 3.85
C ILE A 126 5.78 -12.15 2.83
N ALA A 127 6.19 -11.07 2.16
CA ALA A 127 5.38 -10.40 1.15
C ALA A 127 5.04 -11.34 -0.01
N GLU A 128 6.04 -11.99 -0.60
CA GLU A 128 5.86 -12.95 -1.70
C GLU A 128 4.89 -14.09 -1.31
N ARG A 129 5.02 -14.61 -0.07
CA ARG A 129 4.12 -15.68 0.39
C ARG A 129 2.70 -15.19 0.63
N ALA A 130 2.54 -13.97 1.17
CA ALA A 130 1.23 -13.37 1.36
C ALA A 130 0.54 -13.07 0.01
N GLU A 131 1.28 -12.54 -0.97
CA GLU A 131 0.77 -12.27 -2.32
C GLU A 131 0.27 -13.53 -3.03
N GLN A 132 0.97 -14.66 -2.87
CA GLN A 132 0.55 -15.95 -3.42
C GLN A 132 -0.76 -16.49 -2.84
N ASP A 133 -1.13 -16.02 -1.64
CA ASP A 133 -2.33 -16.45 -0.93
C ASP A 133 -3.55 -15.54 -1.21
N ILE A 134 -3.34 -14.38 -1.83
CA ILE A 134 -4.44 -13.44 -2.13
C ILE A 134 -5.34 -14.00 -3.22
N ASP A 135 -6.63 -14.12 -2.90
CA ASP A 135 -7.69 -14.34 -3.90
C ASP A 135 -7.99 -13.03 -4.65
N TYR A 136 -7.16 -12.72 -5.64
CA TYR A 136 -7.33 -11.52 -6.48
C TYR A 136 -8.67 -11.50 -7.21
N ARG A 137 -9.19 -12.66 -7.62
CA ARG A 137 -10.48 -12.79 -8.32
C ARG A 137 -11.64 -12.41 -7.40
N GLY A 138 -11.70 -12.99 -6.21
CA GLY A 138 -12.71 -12.64 -5.21
C GLY A 138 -12.58 -11.21 -4.72
N ARG A 139 -11.36 -10.68 -4.60
CA ARG A 139 -11.12 -9.28 -4.29
C ARG A 139 -11.69 -8.34 -5.36
N MET A 140 -11.42 -8.62 -6.63
CA MET A 140 -11.93 -7.86 -7.76
C MET A 140 -13.45 -7.88 -7.80
N GLN A 141 -14.09 -9.04 -7.55
CA GLN A 141 -15.54 -9.16 -7.54
C GLN A 141 -16.16 -8.34 -6.40
N ARG A 142 -15.63 -8.41 -5.19
CA ARG A 142 -16.08 -7.58 -4.04
C ARG A 142 -15.98 -6.09 -4.33
N VAL A 143 -14.86 -5.62 -4.91
CA VAL A 143 -14.72 -4.21 -5.30
C VAL A 143 -15.76 -3.79 -6.34
N LYS A 144 -16.17 -4.68 -7.24
CA LYS A 144 -17.24 -4.43 -8.21
C LYS A 144 -18.61 -4.34 -7.55
N GLU A 145 -18.89 -5.21 -6.57
CA GLU A 145 -20.16 -5.26 -5.83
C GLU A 145 -20.32 -4.06 -4.88
N ASP A 146 -19.24 -3.65 -4.20
CA ASP A 146 -19.23 -2.50 -3.28
C ASP A 146 -19.34 -1.13 -3.99
N ARG A 147 -19.29 -1.11 -5.31
CA ARG A 147 -19.29 0.13 -6.09
C ARG A 147 -20.67 0.73 -6.15
N GLN A 148 -20.82 1.98 -5.67
CA GLN A 148 -22.08 2.73 -5.68
C GLN A 148 -22.32 3.52 -6.99
N GLU A 149 -21.26 3.77 -7.78
CA GLU A 149 -21.31 4.60 -8.97
C GLU A 149 -21.00 3.80 -10.23
N THR A 150 -21.55 4.26 -11.36
CA THR A 150 -21.21 3.72 -12.68
C THR A 150 -19.73 3.98 -12.98
N PRO A 151 -18.94 2.95 -13.31
CA PRO A 151 -17.51 3.13 -13.57
C PRO A 151 -17.29 3.96 -14.84
N ASP A 152 -16.23 4.75 -14.86
CA ASP A 152 -15.73 5.34 -16.10
C ASP A 152 -15.19 4.27 -17.07
N ILE A 153 -14.96 4.66 -18.33
CA ILE A 153 -14.53 3.76 -19.40
C ILE A 153 -13.20 3.08 -19.05
N THR A 154 -12.24 3.81 -18.49
CA THR A 154 -10.92 3.27 -18.14
C THR A 154 -11.03 2.20 -17.06
N THR A 155 -11.83 2.47 -16.06
CA THR A 155 -12.10 1.52 -14.97
C THR A 155 -12.83 0.28 -15.50
N ALA A 156 -13.84 0.44 -16.35
CA ALA A 156 -14.57 -0.68 -16.94
C ALA A 156 -13.66 -1.57 -17.80
N ILE A 157 -12.80 -0.97 -18.64
CA ILE A 157 -11.83 -1.69 -19.47
C ILE A 157 -10.78 -2.40 -18.59
N SER A 158 -10.28 -1.76 -17.55
CA SER A 158 -9.32 -2.37 -16.63
C SER A 158 -9.89 -3.62 -15.97
N TYR A 159 -11.14 -3.56 -15.51
CA TYR A 159 -11.84 -4.73 -14.98
C TYR A 159 -11.99 -5.87 -15.99
N ALA A 160 -12.45 -5.55 -17.20
CA ALA A 160 -12.59 -6.51 -18.26
C ALA A 160 -11.25 -7.18 -18.60
N THR A 161 -10.17 -6.39 -18.65
CA THR A 161 -8.81 -6.88 -18.91
C THR A 161 -8.35 -7.86 -17.82
N CYS A 162 -8.51 -7.50 -16.54
CA CYS A 162 -8.14 -8.38 -15.43
C CYS A 162 -8.98 -9.67 -15.43
N SER A 163 -10.30 -9.58 -15.71
CA SER A 163 -11.17 -10.74 -15.77
C SER A 163 -10.73 -11.70 -16.88
N VAL A 164 -10.52 -11.18 -18.09
CA VAL A 164 -10.06 -11.98 -19.24
C VAL A 164 -8.70 -12.60 -18.97
N ALA A 165 -7.75 -11.85 -18.41
CA ALA A 165 -6.43 -12.38 -18.06
C ALA A 165 -6.52 -13.52 -17.04
N SER A 166 -7.38 -13.37 -16.03
CA SER A 166 -7.64 -14.40 -15.02
C SER A 166 -8.30 -15.64 -15.63
N ASP A 167 -9.31 -15.47 -16.51
CA ASP A 167 -10.01 -16.59 -17.14
C ASP A 167 -9.11 -17.38 -18.09
N LEU A 168 -8.17 -16.71 -18.77
CA LEU A 168 -7.18 -17.31 -19.66
C LEU A 168 -5.93 -17.80 -18.93
N ASN A 169 -5.84 -17.62 -17.61
CA ASN A 169 -4.63 -17.90 -16.84
C ASN A 169 -3.37 -17.25 -17.46
N ALA A 170 -3.51 -15.98 -17.88
CA ALA A 170 -2.44 -15.25 -18.53
C ALA A 170 -1.27 -15.00 -17.58
N ALA A 171 -0.04 -15.19 -18.05
CA ALA A 171 1.16 -15.00 -17.26
C ALA A 171 1.45 -13.51 -16.95
N ALA A 172 0.94 -12.58 -17.78
CA ALA A 172 1.13 -11.14 -17.60
C ALA A 172 0.11 -10.34 -18.40
N ILE A 173 -0.13 -9.10 -17.97
CA ILE A 173 -0.87 -8.08 -18.71
C ILE A 173 0.12 -7.00 -19.13
N ILE A 174 0.21 -6.71 -20.41
CA ILE A 174 1.07 -5.66 -20.96
C ILE A 174 0.19 -4.45 -21.29
N THR A 175 0.46 -3.31 -20.66
CA THR A 175 -0.26 -2.07 -20.90
C THR A 175 0.61 -1.06 -21.65
N VAL A 176 0.07 -0.51 -22.73
CA VAL A 176 0.68 0.63 -23.42
C VAL A 176 0.03 1.90 -22.88
N THR A 177 0.81 2.75 -22.22
CA THR A 177 0.30 3.95 -21.54
C THR A 177 1.30 5.09 -21.63
N MET A 178 0.81 6.33 -21.78
CA MET A 178 1.66 7.52 -21.80
C MET A 178 1.96 8.06 -20.40
N SER A 179 1.00 7.99 -19.49
CA SER A 179 1.08 8.54 -18.13
C SER A 179 1.29 7.51 -17.04
N GLY A 180 1.17 6.22 -17.35
CA GLY A 180 1.11 5.14 -16.37
C GLY A 180 -0.26 4.93 -15.74
N PHE A 181 -1.25 5.79 -16.03
CA PHE A 181 -2.56 5.75 -15.36
C PHE A 181 -3.26 4.40 -15.57
N THR A 182 -3.34 3.90 -16.81
CA THR A 182 -3.97 2.61 -17.11
C THR A 182 -3.25 1.45 -16.41
N ALA A 183 -1.92 1.48 -16.35
CA ALA A 183 -1.15 0.47 -15.64
C ALA A 183 -1.49 0.47 -14.14
N ASN A 184 -1.56 1.64 -13.51
CA ASN A 184 -1.95 1.78 -12.11
C ASN A 184 -3.39 1.30 -11.87
N MET A 185 -4.31 1.50 -12.82
CA MET A 185 -5.69 1.04 -12.72
C MET A 185 -5.81 -0.49 -12.76
N ILE A 186 -4.96 -1.15 -13.54
CA ILE A 186 -4.93 -2.62 -13.66
C ILE A 186 -4.22 -3.27 -12.47
N ALA A 187 -3.23 -2.59 -11.88
CA ALA A 187 -2.45 -3.09 -10.74
C ALA A 187 -3.17 -2.98 -9.38
N ARG A 188 -4.32 -2.35 -9.32
CA ARG A 188 -5.16 -2.27 -8.10
C ARG A 188 -5.69 -3.65 -7.74
#